data_6cd810b7829f86dd673a36a50624b23c
#
_entry.id   6cd810b7829f86dd673a36a50624b23c
#
_cell.length_a   1.000
_cell.length_b   1.000
_cell.length_c   1.000
_cell.angle_alpha   90.00
_cell.angle_beta   90.00
_cell.angle_gamma   90.00
#
_symmetry.space_group_name_H-M   'P 1'
#
loop_
_entity.id
_entity.type
_entity.pdbx_description
1 polymer ?
#
loop_
_entity_poly.entity_id
_entity_poly.type
_entity_poly.pdbx_seq_one_letter_code
_entity_poly.pdbx_strand_id
1 'polypeptide(L)'
;LNENTNTYGPADGFTPVKPFYQRLLDVQTQLKAPKGRTNKFGGYKYRSCEDILKAVKPLLKEAGLLLTLSDKIVEIEGRFYVEATAGVVDTMGDSTGYSVTAYAREAEEKKGMDDSQVTGTASSYARKYALNGLFCLDDVVDADGELDDLGDGGARCKRCGQLIKGHRAAMPGGANYKASAIAKMTKQKFGRELCWDCAAKEKGEKAK
;
A
#
# COMPACT_ATOMS: atom_id res chain seq x y z
N LEU A 1 -16.14 64.21 24.24
CA LEU A 1 -15.30 63.11 23.67
C LEU A 1 -15.23 62.00 24.68
N ASN A 2 -16.09 61.02 24.53
CA ASN A 2 -16.10 59.77 25.34
C ASN A 2 -15.45 58.65 24.52
N GLU A 3 -14.22 58.33 24.82
CA GLU A 3 -13.56 57.12 24.34
C GLU A 3 -14.05 55.94 25.16
N ASN A 4 -15.03 55.24 24.62
CA ASN A 4 -15.50 53.99 25.18
C ASN A 4 -14.60 52.85 24.64
N THR A 5 -13.45 52.63 25.27
CA THR A 5 -12.59 51.46 25.00
C THR A 5 -13.26 50.26 25.63
N ASN A 6 -14.07 49.55 24.79
CA ASN A 6 -14.65 48.28 25.18
C ASN A 6 -13.58 47.18 25.08
N THR A 7 -12.79 47.04 26.15
CA THR A 7 -11.86 45.92 26.32
C THR A 7 -12.62 44.68 26.77
N TYR A 8 -13.25 43.96 25.84
CA TYR A 8 -13.59 42.55 26.06
C TYR A 8 -12.27 41.76 26.05
N GLY A 9 -11.76 41.46 27.24
CA GLY A 9 -10.76 40.45 27.42
C GLY A 9 -11.32 39.08 27.01
N PRO A 10 -10.47 38.10 26.66
CA PRO A 10 -10.93 36.75 26.27
C PRO A 10 -11.70 36.15 27.46
N ALA A 11 -13.02 36.05 27.31
CA ALA A 11 -13.88 35.36 28.26
C ALA A 11 -13.49 33.88 28.22
N ASP A 12 -13.09 33.40 29.40
CA ASP A 12 -13.22 32.03 29.88
C ASP A 12 -12.78 30.89 28.93
N GLY A 13 -11.51 30.52 28.97
CA GLY A 13 -11.09 29.13 28.72
C GLY A 13 -11.47 28.49 27.37
N PHE A 14 -12.04 29.22 26.44
CA PHE A 14 -12.44 28.73 25.13
C PHE A 14 -11.18 28.60 24.24
N THR A 15 -10.62 27.42 24.17
CA THR A 15 -9.62 27.12 23.17
C THR A 15 -10.31 27.01 21.81
N PRO A 16 -10.02 27.92 20.85
CA PRO A 16 -10.69 27.86 19.54
C PRO A 16 -10.42 26.52 18.87
N VAL A 17 -11.49 25.87 18.40
CA VAL A 17 -11.38 24.61 17.66
C VAL A 17 -10.63 24.89 16.36
N LYS A 18 -9.59 24.10 16.07
CA LYS A 18 -8.86 24.19 14.80
C LYS A 18 -9.81 24.02 13.60
N PRO A 19 -9.61 24.74 12.49
CA PRO A 19 -10.38 24.55 11.26
C PRO A 19 -10.33 23.11 10.76
N PHE A 20 -11.36 22.67 10.05
CA PHE A 20 -11.52 21.30 9.53
C PHE A 20 -10.24 20.78 8.85
N TYR A 21 -9.73 21.49 7.86
CA TYR A 21 -8.55 21.04 7.10
C TYR A 21 -7.27 20.96 7.95
N GLN A 22 -7.15 21.79 8.97
CA GLN A 22 -6.00 21.71 9.89
C GLN A 22 -6.09 20.47 10.78
N ARG A 23 -7.29 20.11 11.23
CA ARG A 23 -7.53 18.87 11.97
C ARG A 23 -7.30 17.64 11.10
N LEU A 24 -7.71 17.67 9.82
CA LEU A 24 -7.43 16.59 8.87
C LEU A 24 -5.94 16.45 8.59
N LEU A 25 -5.21 17.55 8.42
CA LEU A 25 -3.76 17.56 8.26
C LEU A 25 -3.05 16.94 9.49
N ASP A 26 -3.51 17.28 10.69
CA ASP A 26 -2.98 16.69 11.93
C ASP A 26 -3.18 15.15 11.92
N VAL A 27 -4.36 14.67 11.49
CA VAL A 27 -4.63 13.22 11.35
C VAL A 27 -3.71 12.58 10.33
N GLN A 28 -3.55 13.17 9.13
CA GLN A 28 -2.67 12.65 8.08
C GLN A 28 -1.21 12.55 8.56
N THR A 29 -0.74 13.57 9.28
CA THR A 29 0.64 13.63 9.79
C THR A 29 0.91 12.58 10.88
N GLN A 30 -0.06 12.34 11.75
CA GLN A 30 0.07 11.42 12.88
C GLN A 30 -0.21 9.96 12.51
N LEU A 31 -0.99 9.73 11.44
CA LEU A 31 -1.40 8.38 11.08
C LEU A 31 -0.21 7.51 10.67
N LYS A 32 -0.01 6.42 11.40
CA LYS A 32 0.93 5.36 11.09
C LYS A 32 0.17 4.05 10.91
N ALA A 33 0.20 3.52 9.71
CA ALA A 33 -0.44 2.25 9.36
C ALA A 33 0.57 1.33 8.68
N PRO A 34 1.53 0.75 9.41
CA PRO A 34 2.63 0.00 8.84
C PRO A 34 2.15 -1.27 8.12
N LYS A 35 2.89 -1.73 7.11
CA LYS A 35 2.65 -2.99 6.40
C LYS A 35 3.04 -4.18 7.29
N GLY A 36 2.15 -4.56 8.21
CA GLY A 36 2.38 -5.65 9.18
C GLY A 36 2.08 -7.06 8.67
N ARG A 37 1.37 -7.18 7.54
CA ARG A 37 0.96 -8.46 6.96
C ARG A 37 1.94 -8.91 5.89
N THR A 38 2.14 -10.23 5.73
CA THR A 38 2.98 -10.81 4.66
C THR A 38 2.11 -11.63 3.72
N ASN A 39 2.16 -11.33 2.44
CA ASN A 39 1.56 -12.18 1.40
C ASN A 39 2.46 -13.39 1.18
N LYS A 40 1.97 -14.58 1.56
CA LYS A 40 2.74 -15.84 1.44
C LYS A 40 3.04 -16.23 -0.01
N PHE A 41 2.20 -15.81 -0.97
CA PHE A 41 2.37 -16.13 -2.39
C PHE A 41 3.37 -15.19 -3.08
N GLY A 42 3.29 -13.88 -2.78
CA GLY A 42 4.15 -12.86 -3.38
C GLY A 42 5.41 -12.54 -2.57
N GLY A 43 5.47 -12.92 -1.28
CA GLY A 43 6.60 -12.63 -0.40
C GLY A 43 6.75 -11.17 0.03
N TYR A 44 5.78 -10.31 -0.29
CA TYR A 44 5.81 -8.88 0.05
C TYR A 44 4.95 -8.56 1.29
N LYS A 45 5.32 -7.49 1.97
CA LYS A 45 4.55 -6.96 3.10
C LYS A 45 3.43 -6.03 2.59
N TYR A 46 2.27 -6.12 3.21
CA TYR A 46 1.11 -5.27 2.90
C TYR A 46 0.33 -4.90 4.15
N ARG A 47 -0.55 -3.91 4.03
CA ARG A 47 -1.59 -3.57 5.00
C ARG A 47 -2.96 -3.81 4.40
N SER A 48 -3.92 -4.18 5.19
CA SER A 48 -5.33 -4.31 4.79
C SER A 48 -6.09 -3.00 5.00
N CYS A 49 -7.31 -2.93 4.46
CA CYS A 49 -8.24 -1.85 4.74
C CYS A 49 -8.50 -1.71 6.25
N GLU A 50 -8.71 -2.83 6.94
CA GLU A 50 -8.97 -2.89 8.38
C GLU A 50 -7.80 -2.38 9.22
N ASP A 51 -6.56 -2.60 8.77
CA ASP A 51 -5.37 -2.10 9.47
C ASP A 51 -5.34 -0.56 9.46
N ILE A 52 -5.72 0.06 8.32
CA ILE A 52 -5.84 1.52 8.20
C ILE A 52 -6.98 2.03 9.08
N LEU A 53 -8.16 1.41 8.99
CA LEU A 53 -9.33 1.79 9.79
C LEU A 53 -9.04 1.71 11.29
N LYS A 54 -8.35 0.66 11.74
CA LYS A 54 -7.95 0.51 13.13
C LYS A 54 -7.02 1.62 13.60
N ALA A 55 -6.06 1.99 12.76
CA ALA A 55 -5.08 3.02 13.08
C ALA A 55 -5.67 4.43 13.09
N VAL A 56 -6.58 4.74 12.15
CA VAL A 56 -7.08 6.11 11.97
C VAL A 56 -8.22 6.48 12.92
N LYS A 57 -9.09 5.52 13.30
CA LYS A 57 -10.29 5.81 14.13
C LYS A 57 -10.00 6.56 15.43
N PRO A 58 -8.95 6.23 16.22
CA PRO A 58 -8.62 7.02 17.41
C PRO A 58 -8.30 8.47 17.09
N LEU A 59 -7.49 8.72 16.06
CA LEU A 59 -7.09 10.08 15.65
C LEU A 59 -8.28 10.89 15.15
N LEU A 60 -9.18 10.29 14.40
CA LEU A 60 -10.41 10.95 13.93
C LEU A 60 -11.33 11.33 15.09
N LYS A 61 -11.45 10.44 16.09
CA LYS A 61 -12.24 10.72 17.30
C LYS A 61 -11.69 11.95 18.04
N GLU A 62 -10.38 12.04 18.23
CA GLU A 62 -9.72 13.18 18.87
C GLU A 62 -9.86 14.47 18.05
N ALA A 63 -9.80 14.33 16.71
CA ALA A 63 -9.96 15.45 15.79
C ALA A 63 -11.43 15.89 15.61
N GLY A 64 -12.43 15.20 16.14
CA GLY A 64 -13.84 15.49 15.90
C GLY A 64 -14.24 15.32 14.44
N LEU A 65 -13.72 14.28 13.78
CA LEU A 65 -13.98 13.96 12.38
C LEU A 65 -14.66 12.58 12.27
N LEU A 66 -15.69 12.48 11.44
CA LEU A 66 -16.37 11.23 11.12
C LEU A 66 -15.87 10.69 9.79
N LEU A 67 -15.42 9.45 9.77
CA LEU A 67 -15.08 8.73 8.53
C LEU A 67 -16.32 8.07 7.93
N THR A 68 -16.53 8.28 6.65
CA THR A 68 -17.51 7.57 5.83
C THR A 68 -16.80 6.71 4.80
N LEU A 69 -17.38 5.55 4.50
CA LEU A 69 -16.81 4.63 3.51
C LEU A 69 -17.94 3.91 2.79
N SER A 70 -18.06 4.12 1.49
CA SER A 70 -19.06 3.49 0.63
C SER A 70 -18.41 2.96 -0.64
N ASP A 71 -19.09 2.00 -1.27
CA ASP A 71 -18.68 1.51 -2.57
C ASP A 71 -19.91 1.16 -3.42
N LYS A 72 -19.70 1.16 -4.73
CA LYS A 72 -20.68 0.73 -5.74
C LYS A 72 -19.94 0.05 -6.89
N ILE A 73 -20.66 -0.76 -7.66
CA ILE A 73 -20.13 -1.38 -8.88
C ILE A 73 -20.39 -0.42 -10.03
N VAL A 74 -19.38 -0.21 -10.86
CA VAL A 74 -19.45 0.58 -12.10
C VAL A 74 -18.91 -0.23 -13.26
N GLU A 75 -19.51 -0.05 -14.44
CA GLU A 75 -19.05 -0.66 -15.68
C GLU A 75 -18.30 0.40 -16.51
N ILE A 76 -17.10 0.03 -16.97
CA ILE A 76 -16.28 0.86 -17.85
C ILE A 76 -15.79 -0.03 -19.00
N GLU A 77 -16.25 0.25 -20.22
CA GLU A 77 -15.87 -0.47 -21.45
C GLU A 77 -16.05 -1.99 -21.34
N GLY A 78 -17.20 -2.43 -20.84
CA GLY A 78 -17.53 -3.84 -20.66
C GLY A 78 -16.82 -4.54 -19.50
N ARG A 79 -16.19 -3.79 -18.61
CA ARG A 79 -15.48 -4.32 -17.44
C ARG A 79 -16.04 -3.75 -16.16
N PHE A 80 -16.18 -4.60 -15.15
CA PHE A 80 -16.69 -4.19 -13.85
C PHE A 80 -15.57 -3.76 -12.91
N TYR A 81 -15.83 -2.65 -12.22
CA TYR A 81 -14.97 -2.10 -11.19
C TYR A 81 -15.79 -1.85 -9.93
N VAL A 82 -15.17 -1.99 -8.79
CA VAL A 82 -15.69 -1.43 -7.55
C VAL A 82 -15.11 -0.03 -7.40
N GLU A 83 -15.99 0.97 -7.40
CA GLU A 83 -15.68 2.35 -7.05
C GLU A 83 -15.90 2.53 -5.56
N ALA A 84 -14.86 2.84 -4.80
CA ALA A 84 -14.97 3.12 -3.37
C ALA A 84 -14.69 4.60 -3.09
N THR A 85 -15.53 5.21 -2.25
CA THR A 85 -15.34 6.59 -1.78
C THR A 85 -15.11 6.57 -0.27
N ALA A 86 -13.95 7.08 0.14
CA ALA A 86 -13.64 7.38 1.52
C ALA A 86 -13.79 8.88 1.77
N GLY A 87 -14.51 9.27 2.80
CA GLY A 87 -14.76 10.66 3.14
C GLY A 87 -14.61 10.93 4.62
N VAL A 88 -14.24 12.14 4.97
CA VAL A 88 -14.31 12.67 6.34
C VAL A 88 -15.22 13.87 6.37
N VAL A 89 -16.03 13.96 7.41
CA VAL A 89 -16.93 15.09 7.65
C VAL A 89 -16.70 15.67 9.05
N ASP A 90 -16.92 16.96 9.18
CA ASP A 90 -16.85 17.65 10.46
C ASP A 90 -18.03 17.25 11.34
N THR A 91 -17.77 16.88 12.60
CA THR A 91 -18.81 16.60 13.60
C THR A 91 -19.09 17.80 14.51
N MET A 92 -18.35 18.89 14.36
CA MET A 92 -18.42 20.05 15.24
C MET A 92 -19.25 21.22 14.69
N GLY A 93 -20.00 21.01 13.59
CA GLY A 93 -21.09 21.92 13.21
C GLY A 93 -20.94 22.68 11.90
N ASP A 94 -19.86 22.49 11.13
CA ASP A 94 -19.63 23.26 9.91
C ASP A 94 -19.98 22.46 8.61
N SER A 95 -20.46 21.24 8.74
CA SER A 95 -20.81 20.34 7.60
C SER A 95 -19.75 20.27 6.51
N THR A 96 -18.52 20.71 6.78
CA THR A 96 -17.40 20.62 5.86
C THR A 96 -16.97 19.16 5.74
N GLY A 97 -16.67 18.74 4.52
CA GLY A 97 -16.22 17.38 4.24
C GLY A 97 -15.17 17.36 3.14
N TYR A 98 -14.41 16.27 3.11
CA TYR A 98 -13.45 15.97 2.05
C TYR A 98 -13.51 14.49 1.73
N SER A 99 -13.45 14.14 0.45
CA SER A 99 -13.51 12.73 0.03
C SER A 99 -12.57 12.43 -1.12
N VAL A 100 -12.18 11.15 -1.19
CA VAL A 100 -11.34 10.61 -2.26
C VAL A 100 -11.98 9.32 -2.75
N THR A 101 -12.03 9.17 -4.08
CA THR A 101 -12.56 7.99 -4.76
C THR A 101 -11.42 7.19 -5.38
N ALA A 102 -11.50 5.88 -5.30
CA ALA A 102 -10.56 4.97 -5.94
C ALA A 102 -11.29 3.75 -6.52
N TYR A 103 -10.64 3.07 -7.42
CA TYR A 103 -11.21 1.95 -8.17
C TYR A 103 -10.38 0.69 -7.99
N ALA A 104 -11.04 -0.46 -7.98
CA ALA A 104 -10.39 -1.75 -8.17
C ALA A 104 -11.17 -2.56 -9.19
N ARG A 105 -10.46 -3.11 -10.18
CA ARG A 105 -11.08 -3.95 -11.20
C ARG A 105 -11.54 -5.26 -10.58
N GLU A 106 -12.77 -5.66 -10.88
CA GLU A 106 -13.28 -6.97 -10.60
C GLU A 106 -12.71 -7.98 -11.60
N ALA A 107 -12.23 -9.11 -11.12
CA ALA A 107 -11.77 -10.17 -12.00
C ALA A 107 -12.98 -10.87 -12.62
N GLU A 108 -12.94 -11.22 -13.91
CA GLU A 108 -14.01 -11.96 -14.56
C GLU A 108 -14.16 -13.37 -13.97
N GLU A 109 -13.03 -14.01 -13.71
CA GLU A 109 -12.97 -15.29 -13.02
C GLU A 109 -11.74 -15.36 -12.11
N LYS A 110 -11.87 -16.01 -10.97
CA LYS A 110 -10.75 -16.29 -10.08
C LYS A 110 -10.86 -17.69 -9.50
N LYS A 111 -9.94 -18.56 -9.89
CA LYS A 111 -9.92 -19.96 -9.47
C LYS A 111 -10.00 -20.08 -7.94
N GLY A 112 -11.02 -20.80 -7.46
CA GLY A 112 -11.22 -21.07 -6.04
C GLY A 112 -11.94 -19.95 -5.27
N MET A 113 -12.57 -19.02 -5.98
CA MET A 113 -13.47 -18.01 -5.40
C MET A 113 -14.82 -18.09 -6.10
N ASP A 114 -15.89 -17.87 -5.35
CA ASP A 114 -17.23 -17.60 -5.90
C ASP A 114 -17.35 -16.10 -6.29
N ASP A 115 -18.40 -15.76 -7.04
CA ASP A 115 -18.62 -14.41 -7.56
C ASP A 115 -18.67 -13.35 -6.44
N SER A 116 -19.33 -13.67 -5.32
CA SER A 116 -19.42 -12.76 -4.18
C SER A 116 -18.04 -12.50 -3.53
N GLN A 117 -17.19 -13.53 -3.49
CA GLN A 117 -15.81 -13.40 -3.00
C GLN A 117 -14.93 -12.58 -3.94
N VAL A 118 -15.16 -12.68 -5.25
CA VAL A 118 -14.47 -11.87 -6.27
C VAL A 118 -14.79 -10.40 -6.05
N THR A 119 -16.09 -10.05 -6.00
CA THR A 119 -16.55 -8.69 -5.73
C THR A 119 -16.06 -8.17 -4.36
N GLY A 120 -16.16 -8.98 -3.31
CA GLY A 120 -15.67 -8.62 -1.97
C GLY A 120 -14.17 -8.36 -1.93
N THR A 121 -13.39 -9.09 -2.74
CA THR A 121 -11.95 -8.83 -2.88
C THR A 121 -11.71 -7.47 -3.55
N ALA A 122 -12.38 -7.18 -4.66
CA ALA A 122 -12.26 -5.90 -5.36
C ALA A 122 -12.69 -4.74 -4.46
N SER A 123 -13.79 -4.87 -3.70
CA SER A 123 -14.24 -3.90 -2.69
C SER A 123 -13.15 -3.62 -1.65
N SER A 124 -12.52 -4.65 -1.08
CA SER A 124 -11.45 -4.48 -0.10
C SER A 124 -10.25 -3.71 -0.66
N TYR A 125 -9.89 -3.93 -1.93
CA TYR A 125 -8.83 -3.19 -2.61
C TYR A 125 -9.23 -1.74 -2.89
N ALA A 126 -10.42 -1.50 -3.46
CA ALA A 126 -10.91 -0.16 -3.75
C ALA A 126 -10.96 0.73 -2.50
N ARG A 127 -11.55 0.20 -1.40
CA ARG A 127 -11.60 0.88 -0.09
C ARG A 127 -10.21 1.19 0.46
N LYS A 128 -9.29 0.25 0.35
CA LYS A 128 -7.90 0.47 0.79
C LYS A 128 -7.24 1.61 0.00
N TYR A 129 -7.43 1.66 -1.31
CA TYR A 129 -6.86 2.71 -2.15
C TYR A 129 -7.50 4.07 -1.88
N ALA A 130 -8.83 4.12 -1.68
CA ALA A 130 -9.52 5.35 -1.29
C ALA A 130 -9.01 5.89 0.05
N LEU A 131 -8.82 5.03 1.05
CA LEU A 131 -8.25 5.42 2.35
C LEU A 131 -6.79 5.86 2.23
N ASN A 132 -5.97 5.17 1.41
CA ASN A 132 -4.59 5.59 1.16
C ASN A 132 -4.54 7.01 0.56
N GLY A 133 -5.41 7.30 -0.41
CA GLY A 133 -5.50 8.62 -1.02
C GLY A 133 -6.01 9.68 -0.05
N LEU A 134 -7.08 9.39 0.71
CA LEU A 134 -7.67 10.32 1.68
C LEU A 134 -6.68 10.74 2.77
N PHE A 135 -5.89 9.79 3.28
CA PHE A 135 -4.93 10.04 4.35
C PHE A 135 -3.49 10.24 3.86
N CYS A 136 -3.25 10.30 2.55
CA CYS A 136 -1.92 10.52 1.95
C CYS A 136 -0.86 9.60 2.57
N LEU A 137 -1.15 8.27 2.66
CA LEU A 137 -0.23 7.34 3.28
C LEU A 137 1.01 7.14 2.40
N ASP A 138 2.16 7.57 2.90
CA ASP A 138 3.44 7.73 2.20
C ASP A 138 4.34 6.48 2.17
N ASP A 139 3.99 5.44 2.89
CA ASP A 139 4.74 4.19 2.93
C ASP A 139 4.29 3.17 1.85
N VAL A 140 3.68 3.67 0.78
CA VAL A 140 3.45 2.89 -0.44
C VAL A 140 4.78 2.80 -1.18
N VAL A 141 5.57 1.75 -0.88
CA VAL A 141 6.65 1.37 -1.80
C VAL A 141 5.98 1.01 -3.12
N ASP A 142 6.29 1.78 -4.14
CA ASP A 142 5.77 1.58 -5.49
C ASP A 142 6.12 0.15 -5.93
N ALA A 143 5.14 -0.61 -6.42
CA ALA A 143 5.41 -1.94 -6.94
C ALA A 143 6.43 -1.90 -8.09
N ASP A 144 6.52 -0.76 -8.77
CA ASP A 144 7.53 -0.49 -9.81
C ASP A 144 8.89 -0.12 -9.19
N GLY A 145 8.93 0.47 -7.99
CA GLY A 145 10.14 0.75 -7.23
C GLY A 145 10.75 -0.49 -6.56
N GLU A 146 9.97 -1.57 -6.32
CA GLU A 146 10.54 -2.85 -5.85
C GLU A 146 11.40 -3.57 -6.90
N LEU A 147 11.36 -3.13 -8.16
CA LEU A 147 12.31 -3.58 -9.19
C LEU A 147 13.67 -2.87 -9.08
N ASP A 148 13.72 -1.67 -8.51
CA ASP A 148 14.95 -0.90 -8.32
C ASP A 148 15.53 -1.03 -6.90
N ASP A 149 14.74 -1.45 -5.90
CA ASP A 149 15.19 -1.66 -4.52
C ASP A 149 15.86 -3.05 -4.29
N LEU A 150 16.42 -3.63 -5.35
CA LEU A 150 17.53 -4.57 -5.27
C LEU A 150 18.87 -3.81 -5.12
N GLY A 151 18.80 -2.54 -4.79
CA GLY A 151 19.90 -1.74 -4.33
C GLY A 151 20.39 -2.27 -2.97
N ASP A 152 21.60 -2.67 -2.92
CA ASP A 152 22.50 -2.86 -1.78
C ASP A 152 22.25 -4.00 -0.77
N GLY A 153 21.25 -4.85 -0.97
CA GLY A 153 21.04 -6.06 -0.16
C GLY A 153 20.87 -7.34 -0.98
N GLY A 154 20.83 -7.26 -2.28
CA GLY A 154 20.71 -8.42 -3.17
C GLY A 154 21.96 -9.31 -3.09
N ALA A 155 21.75 -10.65 -3.06
CA ALA A 155 22.86 -11.60 -3.07
C ALA A 155 23.79 -11.32 -4.26
N ARG A 156 25.08 -11.20 -3.98
CA ARG A 156 26.12 -11.05 -5.04
C ARG A 156 26.71 -12.40 -5.38
N CYS A 157 26.89 -12.64 -6.65
CA CYS A 157 27.53 -13.84 -7.16
C CYS A 157 28.96 -13.97 -6.59
N LYS A 158 29.24 -15.05 -5.89
CA LYS A 158 30.56 -15.31 -5.26
C LYS A 158 31.66 -15.65 -6.27
N ARG A 159 31.33 -15.78 -7.60
CA ARG A 159 32.31 -16.01 -8.66
C ARG A 159 32.64 -14.73 -9.43
N CYS A 160 31.65 -13.91 -9.84
CA CYS A 160 31.89 -12.70 -10.66
C CYS A 160 31.64 -11.39 -9.94
N GLY A 161 31.18 -11.40 -8.68
CA GLY A 161 30.90 -10.20 -7.90
C GLY A 161 29.63 -9.44 -8.29
N GLN A 162 29.01 -9.78 -9.42
CA GLN A 162 27.80 -9.09 -9.90
C GLN A 162 26.57 -9.43 -9.07
N LEU A 163 25.61 -8.50 -9.02
CA LEU A 163 24.31 -8.73 -8.40
C LEU A 163 23.60 -9.89 -9.10
N ILE A 164 23.02 -10.82 -8.32
CA ILE A 164 22.26 -11.93 -8.87
C ILE A 164 20.91 -11.37 -9.33
N LYS A 165 20.65 -11.41 -10.64
CA LYS A 165 19.39 -10.99 -11.26
C LYS A 165 18.49 -12.19 -11.49
N GLY A 166 17.17 -11.94 -11.58
CA GLY A 166 16.21 -12.95 -12.03
C GLY A 166 16.53 -13.44 -13.44
N HIS A 167 16.18 -14.68 -13.75
CA HIS A 167 16.42 -15.29 -15.07
C HIS A 167 15.13 -15.89 -15.61
N ARG A 168 14.85 -15.63 -16.90
CA ARG A 168 13.75 -16.25 -17.64
C ARG A 168 14.32 -17.31 -18.58
N ALA A 169 13.83 -18.53 -18.50
CA ALA A 169 14.24 -19.57 -19.43
C ALA A 169 13.85 -19.18 -20.87
N ALA A 170 14.78 -19.36 -21.83
CA ALA A 170 14.65 -18.89 -23.21
C ALA A 170 13.58 -19.66 -24.05
N MET A 171 12.86 -20.63 -23.49
CA MET A 171 11.85 -21.39 -24.20
C MET A 171 10.45 -20.79 -24.02
N PRO A 172 9.55 -20.84 -25.01
CA PRO A 172 8.14 -20.48 -24.85
C PRO A 172 7.52 -21.27 -23.68
N GLY A 173 6.97 -20.55 -22.68
CA GLY A 173 6.46 -21.15 -21.44
C GLY A 173 7.51 -21.46 -20.38
N GLY A 174 8.77 -21.05 -20.56
CA GLY A 174 9.87 -21.25 -19.62
C GLY A 174 9.66 -20.55 -18.29
N ALA A 175 10.04 -21.22 -17.19
CA ALA A 175 9.89 -20.72 -15.83
C ALA A 175 10.69 -19.44 -15.58
N ASN A 176 10.04 -18.46 -14.91
CA ASN A 176 10.72 -17.28 -14.38
C ASN A 176 11.32 -17.58 -13.01
N TYR A 177 12.63 -17.44 -12.88
CA TYR A 177 13.34 -17.58 -11.62
C TYR A 177 13.65 -16.22 -11.03
N LYS A 178 13.17 -15.95 -9.81
CA LYS A 178 13.53 -14.75 -9.05
C LYS A 178 14.99 -14.81 -8.61
N ALA A 179 15.65 -13.66 -8.45
CA ALA A 179 17.03 -13.57 -7.97
C ALA A 179 17.28 -14.33 -6.67
N SER A 180 16.37 -14.22 -5.70
CA SER A 180 16.41 -14.92 -4.42
C SER A 180 16.31 -16.45 -4.57
N ALA A 181 15.52 -16.93 -5.52
CA ALA A 181 15.40 -18.35 -5.82
C ALA A 181 16.71 -18.89 -6.44
N ILE A 182 17.31 -18.14 -7.36
CA ILE A 182 18.59 -18.48 -7.99
C ILE A 182 19.70 -18.54 -6.93
N ALA A 183 19.80 -17.53 -6.04
CA ALA A 183 20.76 -17.50 -4.95
C ALA A 183 20.61 -18.72 -4.03
N LYS A 184 19.37 -19.04 -3.62
CA LYS A 184 19.07 -20.19 -2.75
C LYS A 184 19.39 -21.52 -3.43
N MET A 185 19.00 -21.73 -4.70
CA MET A 185 19.27 -22.94 -5.47
C MET A 185 20.78 -23.15 -5.66
N THR A 186 21.51 -22.08 -6.00
CA THR A 186 22.94 -22.17 -6.25
C THR A 186 23.72 -22.41 -4.96
N LYS A 187 23.28 -21.82 -3.83
CA LYS A 187 23.84 -22.09 -2.51
C LYS A 187 23.66 -23.55 -2.08
N GLN A 188 22.48 -24.11 -2.31
CA GLN A 188 22.23 -25.54 -2.03
C GLN A 188 23.08 -26.46 -2.93
N LYS A 189 23.22 -26.14 -4.21
CA LYS A 189 23.87 -27.03 -5.20
C LYS A 189 25.39 -26.88 -5.22
N PHE A 190 25.93 -25.69 -5.00
CA PHE A 190 27.35 -25.37 -5.16
C PHE A 190 28.01 -24.88 -3.84
N GLY A 191 27.26 -24.86 -2.73
CA GLY A 191 27.73 -24.35 -1.45
C GLY A 191 27.89 -22.81 -1.36
N ARG A 192 27.62 -22.09 -2.47
CA ARG A 192 27.75 -20.62 -2.57
C ARG A 192 26.72 -20.03 -3.53
N GLU A 193 26.43 -18.76 -3.33
CA GLU A 193 25.46 -18.02 -4.12
C GLU A 193 26.12 -17.60 -5.47
N LEU A 194 25.52 -18.03 -6.58
CA LEU A 194 26.00 -17.76 -7.94
C LEU A 194 24.87 -17.14 -8.78
N CYS A 195 25.24 -16.26 -9.73
CA CYS A 195 24.32 -15.85 -10.79
C CYS A 195 24.08 -17.01 -11.76
N TRP A 196 23.02 -16.93 -12.55
CA TRP A 196 22.61 -17.99 -13.48
C TRP A 196 23.76 -18.42 -14.39
N ASP A 197 24.47 -17.46 -15.00
CA ASP A 197 25.56 -17.75 -15.95
C ASP A 197 26.77 -18.42 -15.29
N CYS A 198 27.12 -17.97 -14.08
CA CYS A 198 28.20 -18.59 -13.32
C CYS A 198 27.84 -20.00 -12.85
N ALA A 199 26.59 -20.23 -12.47
CA ALA A 199 26.09 -21.55 -12.11
C ALA A 199 26.07 -22.51 -13.30
N ALA A 200 25.74 -22.05 -14.50
CA ALA A 200 25.79 -22.81 -15.74
C ALA A 200 27.21 -23.25 -16.09
N LYS A 201 28.18 -22.32 -15.98
CA LYS A 201 29.61 -22.61 -16.20
C LYS A 201 30.14 -23.64 -15.19
N GLU A 202 29.79 -23.50 -13.92
CA GLU A 202 30.23 -24.42 -12.86
C GLU A 202 29.61 -25.82 -13.01
N LYS A 203 28.40 -25.90 -13.57
CA LYS A 203 27.77 -27.17 -13.94
C LYS A 203 28.50 -27.87 -15.09
N GLY A 204 28.96 -27.12 -16.09
CA GLY A 204 29.76 -27.64 -17.23
C GLY A 204 31.16 -28.06 -16.83
N GLU A 205 31.78 -27.40 -15.87
CA GLU A 205 33.12 -27.74 -15.33
C GLU A 205 33.10 -29.02 -14.48
N LYS A 206 31.98 -29.34 -13.80
CA LYS A 206 31.81 -30.61 -13.03
C LYS A 206 31.36 -31.80 -13.88
N ALA A 207 31.02 -31.57 -15.13
CA ALA A 207 30.59 -32.64 -16.08
C ALA A 207 31.73 -33.10 -16.99
N LYS A 208 32.93 -32.55 -16.88
CA LYS A 208 34.18 -33.00 -17.43
C LYS A 208 35.04 -33.66 -16.33
#